data_f8817de49abef945ee5b28100c0f43f7
#
_entry.id   f8817de49abef945ee5b28100c0f43f7
#
_cell.length_a   1.000
_cell.length_b   1.000
_cell.length_c   1.000
_cell.angle_alpha   90.00
_cell.angle_beta   90.00
_cell.angle_gamma   90.00
#
_symmetry.space_group_name_H-M   'P 1'
#
loop_
_entity.id
_entity.type
_entity.pdbx_description
1 polymer ?
#
loop_
_entity_poly.entity_id
_entity_poly.type
_entity_poly.pdbx_seq_one_letter_code
_entity_poly.pdbx_strand_id
1 'polypeptide(L)'
;MDTQELREIVNPVFNTAKSCVQLVAASGDKDAQRLLDELHFEPFGSQKPKTPVPQEIVEQVKRLFPAYTVLVESRFQAMNRLIESREGSQIVDLPCGYTSRGIRMSRQGRTYFGFDLPAVIDAIRPAVESIIGKNDKITYHAVDATNYDSLESPFSETNQNFLITTEGLLMYFSQPELEEVFRNIHRLLQKYGGSWMTADRAYFLHDRDIISASLNHDPKMTAMYEAVTAKAAGTTADVTINANVFFDPDDEKVKTFIRRMGFDVKEVPMGECLPEKFGFVSGDADRAVREEFRNMYFWELTVKDEENESHAEEKPFSVQMTVSGHTLHACVIGRMDTLTAPELLKKFQEITDPVDAIEVDVSDMAYVSSAGLRVLLIMYKSLSDKGRFKLSGVRKEVQEILETTGFDQFFM
;
A
#
# COMPACT_ATOMS: atom_id res chain seq x y z
N MET A 1 -19.96 -17.47 -5.53
CA MET A 1 -18.76 -16.59 -5.51
C MET A 1 -17.74 -17.30 -4.67
N ASP A 2 -16.58 -17.58 -5.22
CA ASP A 2 -15.51 -18.20 -4.42
C ASP A 2 -14.82 -17.15 -3.51
N THR A 3 -13.99 -17.64 -2.60
CA THR A 3 -13.29 -16.76 -1.64
C THR A 3 -12.34 -15.78 -2.33
N GLN A 4 -11.83 -16.12 -3.51
CA GLN A 4 -10.92 -15.28 -4.29
C GLN A 4 -11.68 -14.16 -5.03
N GLU A 5 -12.85 -14.48 -5.61
CA GLU A 5 -13.75 -13.46 -6.21
C GLU A 5 -14.21 -12.43 -5.17
N LEU A 6 -14.52 -12.87 -3.95
CA LEU A 6 -14.89 -11.98 -2.84
C LEU A 6 -13.74 -11.06 -2.43
N ARG A 7 -12.51 -11.59 -2.39
CA ARG A 7 -11.29 -10.81 -2.05
C ARG A 7 -10.97 -9.78 -3.13
N GLU A 8 -11.14 -10.11 -4.41
CA GLU A 8 -10.94 -9.19 -5.54
C GLU A 8 -11.97 -8.04 -5.56
N ILE A 9 -13.21 -8.30 -5.14
CA ILE A 9 -14.26 -7.29 -5.01
C ILE A 9 -14.01 -6.37 -3.82
N VAL A 10 -13.49 -6.90 -2.71
CA VAL A 10 -13.24 -6.14 -1.49
C VAL A 10 -11.96 -5.30 -1.56
N ASN A 11 -10.99 -5.70 -2.42
CA ASN A 11 -9.71 -4.97 -2.53
C ASN A 11 -9.22 -4.88 -3.98
N PRO A 12 -9.64 -3.86 -4.74
CA PRO A 12 -9.27 -3.66 -6.15
C PRO A 12 -7.77 -3.35 -6.37
N VAL A 13 -7.00 -3.07 -5.32
CA VAL A 13 -5.53 -2.88 -5.37
C VAL A 13 -4.83 -4.10 -5.99
N PHE A 14 -5.39 -5.31 -5.88
CA PHE A 14 -4.87 -6.51 -6.53
C PHE A 14 -4.73 -6.39 -8.06
N ASN A 15 -5.64 -5.69 -8.72
CA ASN A 15 -5.58 -5.50 -10.18
C ASN A 15 -4.39 -4.62 -10.57
N THR A 16 -4.06 -3.62 -9.74
CA THR A 16 -2.89 -2.76 -9.96
C THR A 16 -1.59 -3.55 -9.82
N ALA A 17 -1.46 -4.38 -8.79
CA ALA A 17 -0.29 -5.23 -8.58
C ALA A 17 -0.11 -6.25 -9.72
N LYS A 18 -1.19 -6.86 -10.24
CA LYS A 18 -1.16 -7.74 -11.42
C LYS A 18 -0.65 -6.99 -12.66
N SER A 19 -1.14 -5.79 -12.91
CA SER A 19 -0.71 -4.98 -14.04
C SER A 19 0.78 -4.65 -13.97
N CYS A 20 1.33 -4.38 -12.78
CA CYS A 20 2.75 -4.10 -12.61
C CYS A 20 3.64 -5.27 -13.07
N VAL A 21 3.40 -6.50 -12.62
CA VAL A 21 4.22 -7.66 -13.06
C VAL A 21 4.06 -7.93 -14.55
N GLN A 22 2.86 -7.75 -15.11
CA GLN A 22 2.61 -7.91 -16.55
C GLN A 22 3.42 -6.90 -17.38
N LEU A 23 3.48 -5.63 -16.95
CA LEU A 23 4.25 -4.59 -17.63
C LEU A 23 5.77 -4.81 -17.49
N VAL A 24 6.24 -5.21 -16.31
CA VAL A 24 7.65 -5.55 -16.07
C VAL A 24 8.07 -6.76 -16.92
N ALA A 25 7.24 -7.79 -17.00
CA ALA A 25 7.51 -8.94 -17.89
C ALA A 25 7.56 -8.52 -19.36
N ALA A 26 6.62 -7.66 -19.79
CA ALA A 26 6.58 -7.13 -21.17
C ALA A 26 7.82 -6.30 -21.52
N SER A 27 8.45 -5.61 -20.56
CA SER A 27 9.71 -4.87 -20.78
C SER A 27 10.93 -5.78 -21.00
N GLY A 28 10.76 -7.10 -20.83
CA GLY A 28 11.80 -8.10 -21.07
C GLY A 28 12.47 -8.64 -19.82
N ASP A 29 11.94 -8.34 -18.61
CA ASP A 29 12.42 -8.95 -17.38
C ASP A 29 12.03 -10.43 -17.33
N LYS A 30 13.06 -11.30 -17.40
CA LYS A 30 12.87 -12.76 -17.48
C LYS A 30 12.34 -13.36 -16.18
N ASP A 31 12.61 -12.76 -15.04
CA ASP A 31 12.13 -13.25 -13.76
C ASP A 31 10.67 -12.87 -13.55
N ALA A 32 10.30 -11.67 -13.97
CA ALA A 32 8.89 -11.26 -13.99
C ALA A 32 8.08 -12.14 -14.95
N GLN A 33 8.65 -12.53 -16.12
CA GLN A 33 7.98 -13.44 -17.04
C GLN A 33 7.78 -14.83 -16.41
N ARG A 34 8.82 -15.39 -15.77
CA ARG A 34 8.70 -16.69 -15.08
C ARG A 34 7.68 -16.65 -13.95
N LEU A 35 7.68 -15.55 -13.18
CA LEU A 35 6.70 -15.36 -12.11
C LEU A 35 5.28 -15.24 -12.67
N LEU A 36 5.11 -14.53 -13.79
CA LEU A 36 3.83 -14.39 -14.47
C LEU A 36 3.29 -15.76 -14.94
N ASP A 37 4.16 -16.61 -15.49
CA ASP A 37 3.81 -17.95 -15.93
C ASP A 37 3.35 -18.83 -14.74
N GLU A 38 4.07 -18.80 -13.61
CA GLU A 38 3.70 -19.54 -12.38
C GLU A 38 2.41 -19.02 -11.72
N LEU A 39 2.17 -17.70 -11.76
CA LEU A 39 0.94 -17.09 -11.27
C LEU A 39 -0.27 -17.34 -12.20
N HIS A 40 -0.04 -17.88 -13.40
CA HIS A 40 -1.05 -18.08 -14.43
C HIS A 40 -1.81 -16.80 -14.79
N PHE A 41 -1.14 -15.65 -14.72
CA PHE A 41 -1.72 -14.39 -15.13
C PHE A 41 -1.59 -14.20 -16.64
N GLU A 42 -2.71 -13.93 -17.28
CA GLU A 42 -2.73 -13.58 -18.70
C GLU A 42 -1.88 -12.34 -18.98
N PRO A 43 -1.27 -12.24 -20.17
CA PRO A 43 -0.53 -11.04 -20.58
C PRO A 43 -1.40 -9.78 -20.49
N PHE A 44 -0.76 -8.64 -20.25
CA PHE A 44 -1.47 -7.36 -20.16
C PHE A 44 -2.31 -7.08 -21.41
N GLY A 45 -3.58 -6.74 -21.20
CA GLY A 45 -4.52 -6.44 -22.29
C GLY A 45 -5.06 -7.66 -23.07
N SER A 46 -4.70 -8.90 -22.69
CA SER A 46 -5.23 -10.13 -23.30
C SER A 46 -6.64 -10.47 -22.83
N GLN A 47 -7.02 -10.01 -21.63
CA GLN A 47 -8.35 -10.28 -21.08
C GLN A 47 -9.44 -9.59 -21.90
N LYS A 48 -10.42 -10.36 -22.33
CA LYS A 48 -11.62 -9.79 -22.95
C LYS A 48 -12.41 -9.02 -21.89
N PRO A 49 -12.64 -7.72 -22.09
CA PRO A 49 -13.43 -6.95 -21.14
C PRO A 49 -14.83 -7.55 -20.96
N LYS A 50 -15.33 -7.60 -19.73
CA LYS A 50 -16.67 -8.10 -19.40
C LYS A 50 -17.78 -7.32 -20.12
N THR A 51 -17.52 -6.05 -20.46
CA THR A 51 -18.35 -5.19 -21.31
C THR A 51 -17.63 -4.87 -22.61
N PRO A 52 -18.33 -4.82 -23.76
CA PRO A 52 -17.69 -4.44 -25.02
C PRO A 52 -17.02 -3.06 -24.90
N VAL A 53 -15.72 -3.01 -25.09
CA VAL A 53 -14.98 -1.73 -25.16
C VAL A 53 -14.94 -1.28 -26.62
N PRO A 54 -15.26 -0.01 -26.93
CA PRO A 54 -15.13 0.51 -28.27
C PRO A 54 -13.74 0.26 -28.84
N GLN A 55 -13.66 -0.17 -30.10
CA GLN A 55 -12.40 -0.49 -30.78
C GLN A 55 -11.39 0.67 -30.75
N GLU A 56 -11.90 1.91 -30.79
CA GLU A 56 -11.09 3.12 -30.67
C GLU A 56 -10.33 3.18 -29.33
N ILE A 57 -10.98 2.83 -28.21
CA ILE A 57 -10.33 2.81 -26.90
C ILE A 57 -9.26 1.72 -26.84
N VAL A 58 -9.53 0.55 -27.41
CA VAL A 58 -8.55 -0.54 -27.49
C VAL A 58 -7.29 -0.09 -28.24
N GLU A 59 -7.45 0.59 -29.37
CA GLU A 59 -6.32 1.12 -30.13
C GLU A 59 -5.58 2.25 -29.40
N GLN A 60 -6.28 3.09 -28.64
CA GLN A 60 -5.67 4.12 -27.80
C GLN A 60 -4.80 3.49 -26.70
N VAL A 61 -5.31 2.49 -25.99
CA VAL A 61 -4.55 1.77 -24.94
C VAL A 61 -3.32 1.11 -25.52
N LYS A 62 -3.42 0.47 -26.70
CA LYS A 62 -2.26 -0.14 -27.38
C LYS A 62 -1.17 0.89 -27.71
N ARG A 63 -1.55 2.10 -28.13
CA ARG A 63 -0.60 3.18 -28.43
C ARG A 63 0.10 3.72 -27.18
N LEU A 64 -0.59 3.71 -26.04
CA LEU A 64 -0.06 4.16 -24.75
C LEU A 64 0.71 3.07 -24.01
N PHE A 65 0.62 1.81 -24.44
CA PHE A 65 1.25 0.68 -23.78
C PHE A 65 2.77 0.86 -23.54
N PRO A 66 3.56 1.34 -24.50
CA PRO A 66 4.99 1.61 -24.29
C PRO A 66 5.22 2.58 -23.13
N ALA A 67 4.44 3.66 -23.04
CA ALA A 67 4.57 4.69 -22.01
C ALA A 67 4.24 4.15 -20.61
N TYR A 68 3.15 3.40 -20.47
CA TYR A 68 2.82 2.71 -19.22
C TYR A 68 3.90 1.72 -18.80
N THR A 69 4.46 1.00 -19.77
CA THR A 69 5.53 0.03 -19.47
C THR A 69 6.76 0.74 -18.95
N VAL A 70 7.19 1.84 -19.56
CA VAL A 70 8.35 2.62 -19.12
C VAL A 70 8.14 3.17 -17.70
N LEU A 71 6.94 3.67 -17.39
CA LEU A 71 6.62 4.17 -16.04
C LEU A 71 6.84 3.09 -14.97
N VAL A 72 6.35 1.87 -15.19
CA VAL A 72 6.46 0.77 -14.22
C VAL A 72 7.86 0.17 -14.22
N GLU A 73 8.45 -0.04 -15.40
CA GLU A 73 9.81 -0.58 -15.59
C GLU A 73 10.85 0.30 -14.89
N SER A 74 10.79 1.63 -15.11
CA SER A 74 11.74 2.57 -14.52
C SER A 74 11.73 2.50 -13.00
N ARG A 75 10.53 2.49 -12.39
CA ARG A 75 10.37 2.38 -10.94
C ARG A 75 10.96 1.07 -10.40
N PHE A 76 10.52 -0.05 -10.97
CA PHE A 76 10.96 -1.37 -10.54
C PHE A 76 12.48 -1.56 -10.68
N GLN A 77 13.06 -1.16 -11.82
CA GLN A 77 14.50 -1.32 -12.05
C GLN A 77 15.33 -0.34 -11.21
N ALA A 78 14.89 0.90 -11.05
CA ALA A 78 15.59 1.86 -10.21
C ALA A 78 15.63 1.41 -8.75
N MET A 79 14.51 0.92 -8.19
CA MET A 79 14.47 0.38 -6.83
C MET A 79 15.37 -0.86 -6.70
N ASN A 80 15.37 -1.76 -7.66
CA ASN A 80 16.25 -2.94 -7.63
C ASN A 80 17.73 -2.56 -7.59
N ARG A 81 18.16 -1.60 -8.42
CA ARG A 81 19.55 -1.12 -8.42
C ARG A 81 19.91 -0.40 -7.11
N LEU A 82 18.98 0.38 -6.57
CA LEU A 82 19.17 0.98 -5.26
C LEU A 82 19.38 -0.08 -4.18
N ILE A 83 18.51 -1.09 -4.12
CA ILE A 83 18.64 -2.22 -3.19
C ILE A 83 19.99 -2.91 -3.35
N GLU A 84 20.43 -3.14 -4.59
CA GLU A 84 21.72 -3.79 -4.88
C GLU A 84 22.92 -2.95 -4.39
N SER A 85 22.82 -1.62 -4.42
CA SER A 85 23.85 -0.73 -3.91
C SER A 85 23.96 -0.72 -2.37
N ARG A 86 22.97 -1.27 -1.66
CA ARG A 86 22.91 -1.33 -0.19
C ARG A 86 23.37 -2.71 0.31
N GLU A 87 24.68 -2.96 0.27
CA GLU A 87 25.27 -4.20 0.77
C GLU A 87 25.03 -4.37 2.28
N GLY A 88 24.84 -5.63 2.70
CA GLY A 88 24.66 -5.99 4.11
C GLY A 88 23.28 -5.73 4.69
N SER A 89 22.37 -5.05 3.98
CA SER A 89 20.99 -4.85 4.45
C SER A 89 20.10 -6.05 4.21
N GLN A 90 19.20 -6.33 5.15
CA GLN A 90 18.08 -7.25 5.00
C GLN A 90 16.90 -6.47 4.38
N ILE A 91 16.33 -6.99 3.32
CA ILE A 91 15.31 -6.27 2.55
C ILE A 91 13.92 -6.57 3.09
N VAL A 92 13.15 -5.53 3.39
CA VAL A 92 11.73 -5.60 3.73
C VAL A 92 10.95 -4.85 2.68
N ASP A 93 10.31 -5.58 1.77
CA ASP A 93 9.58 -5.04 0.61
C ASP A 93 8.09 -4.93 0.95
N LEU A 94 7.58 -3.73 1.13
CA LEU A 94 6.24 -3.42 1.63
C LEU A 94 5.57 -2.33 0.77
N PRO A 95 4.56 -2.65 -0.04
CA PRO A 95 4.04 -3.98 -0.34
C PRO A 95 4.91 -4.67 -1.40
N CYS A 96 5.11 -5.96 -1.28
CA CYS A 96 5.90 -6.68 -2.28
C CYS A 96 5.15 -6.90 -3.61
N GLY A 97 3.83 -6.78 -3.62
CA GLY A 97 3.02 -7.07 -4.79
C GLY A 97 3.37 -8.42 -5.42
N TYR A 98 3.22 -8.50 -6.72
CA TYR A 98 3.67 -9.65 -7.52
C TYR A 98 5.04 -9.36 -8.16
N THR A 99 6.02 -8.85 -7.40
CA THR A 99 7.34 -8.52 -7.95
C THR A 99 8.26 -9.74 -8.00
N SER A 100 9.14 -9.78 -9.02
CA SER A 100 10.19 -10.81 -9.11
C SER A 100 11.40 -10.53 -8.20
N ARG A 101 11.29 -9.55 -7.29
CA ARG A 101 12.41 -9.10 -6.45
C ARG A 101 12.94 -10.21 -5.55
N GLY A 102 12.08 -11.02 -4.92
CA GLY A 102 12.49 -12.17 -4.13
C GLY A 102 13.33 -13.18 -4.91
N ILE A 103 13.00 -13.45 -6.18
CA ILE A 103 13.79 -14.31 -7.07
C ILE A 103 15.20 -13.72 -7.28
N ARG A 104 15.28 -12.40 -7.52
CA ARG A 104 16.53 -11.68 -7.70
C ARG A 104 17.40 -11.69 -6.42
N MET A 105 16.80 -11.44 -5.25
CA MET A 105 17.49 -11.49 -3.97
C MET A 105 18.00 -12.89 -3.63
N SER A 106 17.26 -13.94 -3.99
CA SER A 106 17.70 -15.34 -3.83
C SER A 106 19.01 -15.61 -4.54
N ARG A 107 19.18 -15.16 -5.79
CA ARG A 107 20.44 -15.34 -6.54
C ARG A 107 21.63 -14.61 -5.94
N GLN A 108 21.36 -13.52 -5.24
CA GLN A 108 22.39 -12.73 -4.55
C GLN A 108 22.68 -13.24 -3.14
N GLY A 109 21.96 -14.29 -2.68
CA GLY A 109 22.10 -14.86 -1.34
C GLY A 109 21.66 -13.91 -0.22
N ARG A 110 20.84 -12.89 -0.54
CA ARG A 110 20.37 -11.86 0.39
C ARG A 110 19.14 -12.33 1.17
N THR A 111 18.95 -11.77 2.36
CA THR A 111 17.72 -11.95 3.13
C THR A 111 16.66 -10.99 2.63
N TYR A 112 15.46 -11.52 2.35
CA TYR A 112 14.34 -10.77 1.81
C TYR A 112 13.03 -11.19 2.48
N PHE A 113 12.29 -10.22 2.92
CA PHE A 113 10.95 -10.34 3.48
C PHE A 113 9.97 -9.63 2.55
N GLY A 114 9.15 -10.37 1.84
CA GLY A 114 8.04 -9.81 1.05
C GLY A 114 6.79 -9.69 1.91
N PHE A 115 6.32 -8.48 2.11
CA PHE A 115 5.16 -8.15 2.93
C PHE A 115 4.03 -7.65 2.06
N ASP A 116 2.83 -8.19 2.23
CA ASP A 116 1.62 -7.72 1.53
C ASP A 116 0.36 -8.27 2.21
N LEU A 117 -0.79 -7.94 1.69
CA LEU A 117 -2.07 -8.47 2.14
C LEU A 117 -2.20 -9.98 1.85
N PRO A 118 -3.00 -10.72 2.64
CA PRO A 118 -3.08 -12.18 2.56
C PRO A 118 -3.27 -12.75 1.15
N ALA A 119 -4.11 -12.12 0.32
CA ALA A 119 -4.41 -12.66 -1.01
C ALA A 119 -3.22 -12.56 -1.98
N VAL A 120 -2.35 -11.55 -1.86
CA VAL A 120 -1.11 -11.45 -2.62
C VAL A 120 -0.14 -12.52 -2.15
N ILE A 121 0.03 -12.65 -0.83
CA ILE A 121 0.98 -13.61 -0.23
C ILE A 121 0.59 -15.06 -0.54
N ASP A 122 -0.69 -15.39 -0.48
CA ASP A 122 -1.21 -16.73 -0.82
C ASP A 122 -0.88 -17.14 -2.27
N ALA A 123 -0.78 -16.15 -3.18
CA ALA A 123 -0.44 -16.40 -4.58
C ALA A 123 1.08 -16.34 -4.84
N ILE A 124 1.79 -15.31 -4.34
CA ILE A 124 3.20 -15.09 -4.71
C ILE A 124 4.16 -16.08 -4.03
N ARG A 125 3.90 -16.44 -2.78
CA ARG A 125 4.78 -17.36 -2.03
C ARG A 125 4.97 -18.69 -2.76
N PRO A 126 3.90 -19.47 -3.09
CA PRO A 126 4.07 -20.75 -3.79
C PRO A 126 4.67 -20.57 -5.20
N ALA A 127 4.35 -19.48 -5.91
CA ALA A 127 4.89 -19.20 -7.23
C ALA A 127 6.42 -18.96 -7.17
N VAL A 128 6.88 -18.17 -6.21
CA VAL A 128 8.33 -17.96 -6.03
C VAL A 128 9.02 -19.23 -5.54
N GLU A 129 8.45 -19.98 -4.59
CA GLU A 129 8.99 -21.27 -4.14
C GLU A 129 9.10 -22.30 -5.27
N SER A 130 8.16 -22.31 -6.22
CA SER A 130 8.25 -23.14 -7.45
C SER A 130 9.48 -22.80 -8.28
N ILE A 131 9.82 -21.50 -8.38
CA ILE A 131 10.92 -21.02 -9.23
C ILE A 131 12.30 -21.22 -8.61
N ILE A 132 12.45 -20.93 -7.30
CA ILE A 132 13.76 -20.91 -6.63
C ILE A 132 13.99 -22.08 -5.68
N GLY A 133 12.98 -22.93 -5.43
CA GLY A 133 12.99 -23.93 -4.37
C GLY A 133 12.80 -23.30 -2.98
N LYS A 134 12.80 -24.14 -1.95
CA LYS A 134 12.78 -23.66 -0.56
C LYS A 134 14.05 -22.87 -0.24
N ASN A 135 13.87 -21.68 0.31
CA ASN A 135 14.97 -20.80 0.66
C ASN A 135 14.61 -20.02 1.94
N ASP A 136 15.26 -20.34 3.05
CA ASP A 136 14.98 -19.72 4.36
C ASP A 136 15.31 -18.21 4.43
N LYS A 137 16.05 -17.72 3.44
CA LYS A 137 16.35 -16.28 3.34
C LYS A 137 15.29 -15.48 2.56
N ILE A 138 14.40 -16.15 1.84
CA ILE A 138 13.35 -15.52 1.02
C ILE A 138 12.01 -15.92 1.60
N THR A 139 11.38 -15.01 2.32
CA THR A 139 10.12 -15.28 3.00
C THR A 139 9.04 -14.28 2.64
N TYR A 140 7.79 -14.71 2.72
CA TYR A 140 6.63 -13.90 2.38
C TYR A 140 5.60 -13.98 3.51
N HIS A 141 5.12 -12.84 3.99
CA HIS A 141 4.26 -12.73 5.15
C HIS A 141 3.06 -11.82 4.88
N ALA A 142 1.88 -12.30 5.29
CA ALA A 142 0.67 -11.51 5.24
C ALA A 142 0.67 -10.51 6.40
N VAL A 143 0.70 -9.20 6.07
CA VAL A 143 0.78 -8.13 7.06
C VAL A 143 -0.18 -6.99 6.74
N ASP A 144 -0.54 -6.24 7.78
CA ASP A 144 -1.16 -4.93 7.67
C ASP A 144 -0.14 -3.87 8.11
N ALA A 145 0.19 -2.93 7.23
CA ALA A 145 1.18 -1.88 7.51
C ALA A 145 0.75 -0.95 8.65
N THR A 146 -0.55 -0.86 8.95
CA THR A 146 -1.09 -0.07 10.06
C THR A 146 -1.05 -0.82 11.40
N ASN A 147 -0.64 -2.09 11.42
CA ASN A 147 -0.57 -2.92 12.63
C ASN A 147 0.89 -3.32 12.93
N TYR A 148 1.46 -2.77 14.00
CA TYR A 148 2.85 -3.02 14.37
C TYR A 148 3.13 -4.49 14.65
N ASP A 149 2.28 -5.17 15.41
CA ASP A 149 2.49 -6.58 15.78
C ASP A 149 2.46 -7.48 14.54
N SER A 150 1.61 -7.15 13.57
CA SER A 150 1.58 -7.82 12.27
C SER A 150 2.89 -7.63 11.50
N LEU A 151 3.41 -6.41 11.47
CA LEU A 151 4.67 -6.09 10.78
C LEU A 151 5.89 -6.73 11.47
N GLU A 152 5.88 -6.79 12.79
CA GLU A 152 7.02 -7.21 13.60
C GLU A 152 7.10 -8.73 13.77
N SER A 153 5.95 -9.41 13.79
CA SER A 153 5.85 -10.85 14.08
C SER A 153 6.73 -11.78 13.21
N PRO A 154 7.06 -11.45 11.92
CA PRO A 154 7.94 -12.29 11.12
C PRO A 154 9.42 -12.26 11.53
N PHE A 155 9.83 -11.27 12.33
CA PHE A 155 11.22 -11.05 12.66
C PHE A 155 11.64 -11.75 13.93
N SER A 156 12.94 -12.03 14.04
CA SER A 156 13.61 -12.56 15.23
C SER A 156 14.62 -11.53 15.76
N GLU A 157 15.08 -11.73 16.98
CA GLU A 157 16.10 -10.87 17.61
C GLU A 157 17.44 -10.82 16.83
N THR A 158 17.67 -11.78 15.94
CA THR A 158 18.87 -11.80 15.09
C THR A 158 18.76 -10.96 13.83
N ASN A 159 17.55 -10.47 13.50
CA ASN A 159 17.35 -9.58 12.35
C ASN A 159 17.89 -8.18 12.67
N GLN A 160 18.53 -7.54 11.70
CA GLN A 160 19.13 -6.23 11.86
C GLN A 160 19.40 -5.55 10.52
N ASN A 161 19.63 -4.25 10.56
CA ASN A 161 20.02 -3.43 9.42
C ASN A 161 19.05 -3.57 8.24
N PHE A 162 17.79 -3.21 8.48
CA PHE A 162 16.75 -3.28 7.45
C PHE A 162 16.91 -2.19 6.39
N LEU A 163 16.66 -2.57 5.15
CA LEU A 163 16.25 -1.64 4.12
C LEU A 163 14.77 -1.92 3.83
N ILE A 164 13.90 -1.11 4.43
CA ILE A 164 12.47 -1.16 4.13
C ILE A 164 12.24 -0.40 2.83
N THR A 165 11.53 -0.99 1.88
CA THR A 165 11.19 -0.35 0.61
C THR A 165 9.69 -0.22 0.45
N THR A 166 9.21 0.96 0.00
CA THR A 166 7.81 1.16 -0.36
C THR A 166 7.68 1.68 -1.79
N GLU A 167 6.82 1.04 -2.56
CA GLU A 167 6.49 1.39 -3.95
C GLU A 167 4.99 1.19 -4.22
N GLY A 168 4.26 2.28 -4.44
CA GLY A 168 2.83 2.24 -4.74
C GLY A 168 1.99 1.85 -3.52
N LEU A 169 2.33 2.38 -2.33
CA LEU A 169 1.65 2.08 -1.07
C LEU A 169 1.00 3.31 -0.43
N LEU A 170 1.79 4.37 -0.22
CA LEU A 170 1.41 5.45 0.70
C LEU A 170 0.21 6.25 0.22
N MET A 171 -0.10 6.21 -1.07
CA MET A 171 -1.27 6.87 -1.66
C MET A 171 -2.63 6.24 -1.27
N TYR A 172 -2.62 5.03 -0.74
CA TYR A 172 -3.85 4.34 -0.34
C TYR A 172 -4.28 4.64 1.09
N PHE A 173 -3.43 5.30 1.88
CA PHE A 173 -3.71 5.62 3.27
C PHE A 173 -4.34 6.99 3.42
N SER A 174 -5.38 7.08 4.26
CA SER A 174 -5.83 8.34 4.83
C SER A 174 -4.73 8.96 5.70
N GLN A 175 -4.85 10.24 6.05
CA GLN A 175 -3.83 10.91 6.89
C GLN A 175 -3.57 10.16 8.22
N PRO A 176 -4.59 9.72 8.98
CA PRO A 176 -4.34 8.96 10.22
C PRO A 176 -3.67 7.60 9.99
N GLU A 177 -4.05 6.88 8.93
CA GLU A 177 -3.42 5.60 8.58
C GLU A 177 -1.97 5.80 8.15
N LEU A 178 -1.68 6.85 7.39
CA LEU A 178 -0.32 7.21 7.01
C LEU A 178 0.55 7.47 8.25
N GLU A 179 0.07 8.25 9.21
CA GLU A 179 0.79 8.52 10.45
C GLU A 179 1.05 7.25 11.24
N GLU A 180 0.12 6.30 11.22
CA GLU A 180 0.30 5.00 11.86
C GLU A 180 1.36 4.15 11.17
N VAL A 181 1.35 4.11 9.83
CA VAL A 181 2.42 3.42 9.05
C VAL A 181 3.79 4.03 9.37
N PHE A 182 3.89 5.37 9.45
CA PHE A 182 5.13 6.04 9.84
C PHE A 182 5.58 5.64 11.25
N ARG A 183 4.67 5.63 12.25
CA ARG A 183 4.99 5.19 13.62
C ARG A 183 5.45 3.74 13.66
N ASN A 184 4.80 2.86 12.91
CA ASN A 184 5.14 1.44 12.89
C ASN A 184 6.51 1.18 12.26
N ILE A 185 6.80 1.83 11.12
CA ILE A 185 8.13 1.73 10.49
C ILE A 185 9.20 2.35 11.39
N HIS A 186 8.90 3.47 12.06
CA HIS A 186 9.82 4.08 13.04
C HIS A 186 10.19 3.10 14.15
N ARG A 187 9.21 2.44 14.77
CA ARG A 187 9.43 1.43 15.81
C ARG A 187 10.27 0.25 15.30
N LEU A 188 10.00 -0.24 14.08
CA LEU A 188 10.81 -1.30 13.47
C LEU A 188 12.27 -0.86 13.31
N LEU A 189 12.51 0.32 12.76
CA LEU A 189 13.87 0.80 12.53
C LEU A 189 14.59 1.19 13.83
N GLN A 190 13.88 1.64 14.86
CA GLN A 190 14.47 1.79 16.20
C GLN A 190 14.94 0.45 16.76
N LYS A 191 14.18 -0.64 16.56
CA LYS A 191 14.50 -1.96 17.11
C LYS A 191 15.59 -2.69 16.30
N TYR A 192 15.50 -2.65 14.98
CA TYR A 192 16.34 -3.47 14.09
C TYR A 192 17.42 -2.65 13.34
N GLY A 193 17.35 -1.34 13.39
CA GLY A 193 18.24 -0.44 12.64
C GLY A 193 17.97 -0.42 11.15
N GLY A 194 18.68 0.44 10.44
CA GLY A 194 18.61 0.57 8.98
C GLY A 194 17.87 1.82 8.50
N SER A 195 17.26 1.75 7.32
CA SER A 195 16.56 2.88 6.71
C SER A 195 15.30 2.44 5.96
N TRP A 196 14.42 3.40 5.72
CA TRP A 196 13.24 3.26 4.87
C TRP A 196 13.41 4.05 3.57
N MET A 197 13.26 3.40 2.44
CA MET A 197 13.37 3.97 1.11
C MET A 197 12.01 3.96 0.41
N THR A 198 11.58 5.11 -0.10
CA THR A 198 10.32 5.21 -0.84
C THR A 198 10.49 5.94 -2.17
N ALA A 199 9.80 5.44 -3.20
CA ALA A 199 9.67 6.06 -4.51
C ALA A 199 8.32 6.75 -4.70
N ASP A 200 7.38 6.57 -3.77
CA ASP A 200 5.95 6.87 -3.96
C ASP A 200 5.70 8.33 -4.36
N ARG A 201 6.34 9.27 -3.65
CA ARG A 201 6.19 10.70 -3.94
C ARG A 201 6.69 11.07 -5.33
N ALA A 202 7.88 10.61 -5.70
CA ALA A 202 8.49 10.94 -6.97
C ALA A 202 7.59 10.52 -8.15
N TYR A 203 7.09 9.27 -8.12
CA TYR A 203 6.22 8.78 -9.17
C TYR A 203 4.83 9.42 -9.16
N PHE A 204 4.28 9.71 -7.98
CA PHE A 204 2.98 10.36 -7.88
C PHE A 204 2.97 11.78 -8.47
N LEU A 205 4.07 12.52 -8.30
CA LEU A 205 4.18 13.90 -8.77
C LEU A 205 4.63 14.00 -10.24
N HIS A 206 5.36 13.00 -10.76
CA HIS A 206 6.01 13.05 -12.07
C HIS A 206 5.54 11.98 -13.07
N ASP A 207 4.50 11.19 -12.75
CA ASP A 207 4.00 10.13 -13.63
C ASP A 207 3.63 10.66 -15.03
N ARG A 208 2.94 11.80 -15.07
CA ARG A 208 2.54 12.50 -16.29
C ARG A 208 3.74 12.94 -17.14
N ASP A 209 4.77 13.46 -16.51
CA ASP A 209 5.96 13.97 -17.19
C ASP A 209 6.78 12.80 -17.78
N ILE A 210 6.93 11.70 -17.04
CA ILE A 210 7.55 10.46 -17.53
C ILE A 210 6.78 9.91 -18.73
N ILE A 211 5.45 9.85 -18.65
CA ILE A 211 4.59 9.40 -19.75
C ILE A 211 4.77 10.32 -20.96
N SER A 212 4.71 11.62 -20.77
CA SER A 212 4.89 12.61 -21.85
C SER A 212 6.25 12.47 -22.51
N ALA A 213 7.32 12.34 -21.72
CA ALA A 213 8.68 12.13 -22.20
C ALA A 213 8.81 10.84 -23.01
N SER A 214 8.20 9.73 -22.54
CA SER A 214 8.21 8.45 -23.25
C SER A 214 7.48 8.48 -24.60
N LEU A 215 6.59 9.47 -24.77
CA LEU A 215 5.86 9.76 -26.00
C LEU A 215 6.50 10.89 -26.82
N ASN A 216 7.77 11.23 -26.59
CA ASN A 216 8.49 12.37 -27.20
C ASN A 216 7.76 13.71 -27.06
N HIS A 217 7.08 13.92 -25.95
CA HIS A 217 6.27 15.13 -25.67
C HIS A 217 5.20 15.43 -26.74
N ASP A 218 4.67 14.39 -27.42
CA ASP A 218 3.57 14.56 -28.37
C ASP A 218 2.29 15.03 -27.63
N PRO A 219 1.79 16.25 -27.88
CA PRO A 219 0.64 16.79 -27.14
C PRO A 219 -0.64 15.98 -27.34
N LYS A 220 -0.80 15.34 -28.52
CA LYS A 220 -1.99 14.52 -28.83
C LYS A 220 -1.98 13.22 -28.04
N MET A 221 -0.80 12.60 -27.93
CA MET A 221 -0.63 11.38 -27.18
C MET A 221 -0.73 11.63 -25.67
N THR A 222 -0.17 12.74 -25.17
CA THR A 222 -0.30 13.13 -23.76
C THR A 222 -1.76 13.43 -23.41
N ALA A 223 -2.49 14.17 -24.24
CA ALA A 223 -3.92 14.41 -24.03
C ALA A 223 -4.76 13.12 -24.10
N MET A 224 -4.34 12.15 -24.95
CA MET A 224 -4.98 10.84 -25.00
C MET A 224 -4.76 10.07 -23.69
N TYR A 225 -3.54 10.09 -23.14
CA TYR A 225 -3.24 9.51 -21.83
C TYR A 225 -4.13 10.09 -20.73
N GLU A 226 -4.22 11.42 -20.65
CA GLU A 226 -5.06 12.11 -19.66
C GLU A 226 -6.53 11.70 -19.79
N ALA A 227 -7.05 11.63 -21.00
CA ALA A 227 -8.44 11.23 -21.24
C ALA A 227 -8.72 9.77 -20.88
N VAL A 228 -7.79 8.85 -21.14
CA VAL A 228 -7.91 7.43 -20.78
C VAL A 228 -7.84 7.27 -19.26
N THR A 229 -6.88 7.94 -18.61
CA THR A 229 -6.69 7.88 -17.15
C THR A 229 -7.89 8.48 -16.40
N ALA A 230 -8.42 9.61 -16.85
CA ALA A 230 -9.62 10.22 -16.26
C ALA A 230 -10.85 9.31 -16.37
N LYS A 231 -11.03 8.60 -17.50
CA LYS A 231 -12.11 7.63 -17.68
C LYS A 231 -11.90 6.40 -16.78
N ALA A 232 -10.67 5.91 -16.67
CA ALA A 232 -10.34 4.78 -15.80
C ALA A 232 -10.60 5.13 -14.33
N ALA A 233 -10.22 6.32 -13.86
CA ALA A 233 -10.51 6.79 -12.49
C ALA A 233 -12.02 6.82 -12.17
N GLY A 234 -12.87 7.12 -13.16
CA GLY A 234 -14.33 7.07 -13.01
C GLY A 234 -14.94 5.67 -13.02
N THR A 235 -14.21 4.65 -13.51
CA THR A 235 -14.67 3.26 -13.60
C THR A 235 -14.02 2.35 -12.56
N THR A 236 -12.88 2.74 -12.00
CA THR A 236 -12.19 2.08 -10.89
C THR A 236 -12.57 2.70 -9.55
N ALA A 237 -13.85 3.04 -9.37
CA ALA A 237 -14.40 3.71 -8.19
C ALA A 237 -14.13 3.00 -6.84
N ASP A 238 -13.45 1.86 -6.87
CA ASP A 238 -13.15 1.07 -5.69
C ASP A 238 -11.72 1.27 -5.14
N VAL A 239 -10.81 1.94 -5.87
CA VAL A 239 -9.47 2.31 -5.37
C VAL A 239 -9.49 3.79 -5.02
N THR A 240 -9.68 4.11 -3.75
CA THR A 240 -9.60 5.49 -3.26
C THR A 240 -8.12 5.84 -3.09
N ILE A 241 -7.61 6.71 -3.97
CA ILE A 241 -6.36 7.43 -3.71
C ILE A 241 -6.70 8.52 -2.70
N ASN A 242 -6.15 8.41 -1.50
CA ASN A 242 -6.41 9.36 -0.44
C ASN A 242 -5.49 10.59 -0.57
N ALA A 243 -6.08 11.78 -0.43
CA ALA A 243 -5.29 12.99 -0.28
C ALA A 243 -4.68 13.00 1.13
N ASN A 244 -3.38 12.77 1.23
CA ASN A 244 -2.62 12.88 2.46
C ASN A 244 -1.41 13.79 2.28
N VAL A 245 -0.80 14.21 3.39
CA VAL A 245 0.29 15.20 3.38
C VAL A 245 1.52 14.74 2.62
N PHE A 246 1.77 13.43 2.49
CA PHE A 246 2.97 12.91 1.82
C PHE A 246 3.02 13.27 0.33
N PHE A 247 1.87 13.51 -0.30
CA PHE A 247 1.75 13.88 -1.71
C PHE A 247 1.46 15.37 -1.93
N ASP A 248 1.58 16.19 -0.89
CA ASP A 248 1.51 17.65 -1.03
C ASP A 248 2.66 18.12 -1.94
N PRO A 249 2.43 18.98 -2.94
CA PRO A 249 3.49 19.47 -3.82
C PRO A 249 4.58 20.30 -3.09
N ASP A 250 4.28 20.84 -1.91
CA ASP A 250 5.26 21.56 -1.08
C ASP A 250 6.15 20.57 -0.31
N ASP A 251 7.39 20.40 -0.77
CA ASP A 251 8.38 19.51 -0.15
C ASP A 251 8.69 19.85 1.30
N GLU A 252 8.73 21.14 1.68
CA GLU A 252 9.04 21.52 3.05
C GLU A 252 7.91 21.17 4.02
N LYS A 253 6.68 21.24 3.57
CA LYS A 253 5.52 20.77 4.33
C LYS A 253 5.61 19.26 4.59
N VAL A 254 5.97 18.48 3.57
CA VAL A 254 6.14 17.03 3.69
C VAL A 254 7.34 16.67 4.57
N LYS A 255 8.49 17.34 4.38
CA LYS A 255 9.68 17.14 5.22
C LYS A 255 9.41 17.52 6.68
N THR A 256 8.60 18.54 6.93
CA THR A 256 8.17 18.91 8.29
C THR A 256 7.32 17.80 8.91
N PHE A 257 6.37 17.23 8.15
CA PHE A 257 5.62 16.06 8.59
C PHE A 257 6.54 14.89 8.92
N ILE A 258 7.46 14.52 8.05
CA ILE A 258 8.42 13.42 8.24
C ILE A 258 9.26 13.63 9.51
N ARG A 259 9.77 14.86 9.74
CA ARG A 259 10.53 15.20 10.94
C ARG A 259 9.70 15.07 12.21
N ARG A 260 8.40 15.46 12.16
CA ARG A 260 7.45 15.26 13.27
C ARG A 260 7.23 13.78 13.59
N MET A 261 7.28 12.93 12.56
CA MET A 261 7.17 11.47 12.71
C MET A 261 8.48 10.79 13.15
N GLY A 262 9.50 11.56 13.57
CA GLY A 262 10.75 11.04 14.12
C GLY A 262 11.78 10.62 13.07
N PHE A 263 11.67 11.07 11.83
CA PHE A 263 12.62 10.73 10.79
C PHE A 263 13.42 11.94 10.30
N ASP A 264 14.66 11.69 9.91
CA ASP A 264 15.40 12.51 8.96
C ASP A 264 15.18 11.99 7.55
N VAL A 265 15.20 12.89 6.57
CA VAL A 265 15.02 12.54 5.15
C VAL A 265 16.24 12.96 4.36
N LYS A 266 16.72 12.03 3.52
CA LYS A 266 17.78 12.26 2.54
C LYS A 266 17.26 11.95 1.15
N GLU A 267 17.53 12.82 0.21
CA GLU A 267 17.22 12.61 -1.20
C GLU A 267 18.32 11.80 -1.88
N VAL A 268 17.93 10.71 -2.58
CA VAL A 268 18.83 9.84 -3.33
C VAL A 268 18.45 9.91 -4.81
N PRO A 269 19.34 10.38 -5.72
CA PRO A 269 19.02 10.57 -7.11
C PRO A 269 18.55 9.29 -7.80
N MET A 270 17.36 9.32 -8.43
CA MET A 270 16.82 8.16 -9.15
C MET A 270 17.47 7.96 -10.51
N GLY A 271 17.97 9.04 -11.14
CA GLY A 271 18.58 8.98 -12.46
C GLY A 271 19.79 8.05 -12.55
N GLU A 272 20.55 7.91 -11.45
CA GLU A 272 21.70 7.00 -11.36
C GLU A 272 21.30 5.52 -11.24
N CYS A 273 20.05 5.27 -10.88
CA CYS A 273 19.50 3.92 -10.69
C CYS A 273 18.69 3.41 -11.90
N LEU A 274 18.61 4.15 -12.99
CA LEU A 274 17.87 3.72 -14.19
C LEU A 274 18.55 2.56 -14.91
N PRO A 275 17.79 1.70 -15.62
CA PRO A 275 18.35 0.63 -16.44
C PRO A 275 19.21 1.22 -17.56
N GLU A 276 20.22 0.48 -18.02
CA GLU A 276 21.05 0.89 -19.16
C GLU A 276 20.21 1.07 -20.42
N LYS A 277 19.19 0.24 -20.58
CA LYS A 277 18.26 0.25 -21.70
C LYS A 277 16.86 -0.06 -21.21
N PHE A 278 15.88 0.72 -21.65
CA PHE A 278 14.46 0.42 -21.47
C PHE A 278 13.95 -0.56 -22.52
N GLY A 279 12.92 -1.34 -22.18
CA GLY A 279 12.33 -2.32 -23.07
C GLY A 279 11.56 -1.70 -24.26
N PHE A 280 10.95 -0.53 -24.07
CA PHE A 280 10.00 0.04 -25.03
C PHE A 280 10.35 1.43 -25.55
N VAL A 281 11.35 2.09 -25.01
CA VAL A 281 11.79 3.41 -25.51
C VAL A 281 13.25 3.38 -25.91
N SER A 282 13.61 4.18 -26.91
CA SER A 282 14.97 4.33 -27.41
C SER A 282 15.14 5.70 -28.07
N GLY A 283 16.38 6.07 -28.37
CA GLY A 283 16.68 7.31 -29.07
C GLY A 283 16.23 8.56 -28.29
N ASP A 284 15.40 9.39 -28.91
CA ASP A 284 14.95 10.66 -28.33
C ASP A 284 14.04 10.45 -27.10
N ALA A 285 13.14 9.47 -27.16
CA ALA A 285 12.26 9.14 -26.03
C ALA A 285 13.06 8.62 -24.82
N ASP A 286 14.09 7.79 -25.01
CA ASP A 286 14.97 7.35 -23.93
C ASP A 286 15.69 8.53 -23.29
N ARG A 287 16.21 9.46 -24.10
CA ARG A 287 16.85 10.68 -23.58
C ARG A 287 15.89 11.58 -22.80
N ALA A 288 14.67 11.77 -23.32
CA ALA A 288 13.66 12.57 -22.66
C ALA A 288 13.26 11.96 -21.30
N VAL A 289 13.01 10.66 -21.24
CA VAL A 289 12.73 9.95 -20.00
C VAL A 289 13.86 10.12 -18.98
N ARG A 290 15.13 9.92 -19.38
CA ARG A 290 16.28 10.08 -18.49
C ARG A 290 16.45 11.53 -17.98
N GLU A 291 16.05 12.51 -18.78
CA GLU A 291 16.07 13.92 -18.37
C GLU A 291 15.08 14.18 -17.24
N GLU A 292 13.86 13.64 -17.32
CA GLU A 292 12.87 13.76 -16.22
C GLU A 292 13.40 13.19 -14.92
N PHE A 293 14.10 12.05 -14.97
CA PHE A 293 14.66 11.41 -13.78
C PHE A 293 15.82 12.15 -13.13
N ARG A 294 16.41 13.20 -13.75
CA ARG A 294 17.46 14.02 -13.13
C ARG A 294 16.99 14.77 -11.90
N ASN A 295 15.70 15.12 -11.86
CA ASN A 295 15.09 15.86 -10.77
C ASN A 295 14.20 14.98 -9.89
N MET A 296 14.26 13.67 -10.06
CA MET A 296 13.51 12.71 -9.26
C MET A 296 14.41 12.05 -8.22
N TYR A 297 13.88 11.88 -7.02
CA TYR A 297 14.60 11.33 -5.90
C TYR A 297 13.81 10.25 -5.19
N PHE A 298 14.48 9.16 -4.81
CA PHE A 298 14.02 8.37 -3.68
C PHE A 298 14.19 9.20 -2.41
N TRP A 299 13.27 9.02 -1.49
CA TRP A 299 13.44 9.54 -0.15
C TRP A 299 13.87 8.42 0.78
N GLU A 300 15.09 8.58 1.32
CA GLU A 300 15.64 7.70 2.35
C GLU A 300 15.37 8.32 3.73
N LEU A 301 14.61 7.61 4.54
CA LEU A 301 14.22 8.02 5.88
C LEU A 301 15.03 7.19 6.89
N THR A 302 15.68 7.88 7.82
CA THR A 302 16.40 7.28 8.96
C THR A 302 15.82 7.80 10.26
N VAL A 303 15.76 6.93 11.27
CA VAL A 303 15.28 7.34 12.60
C VAL A 303 16.23 8.36 13.18
N LYS A 304 15.69 9.44 13.74
CA LYS A 304 16.48 10.38 14.52
C LYS A 304 16.92 9.74 15.83
N ASP A 305 18.15 9.95 16.22
CA ASP A 305 18.63 9.61 17.56
C ASP A 305 18.01 10.56 18.58
N GLU A 306 16.81 10.29 19.03
CA GLU A 306 16.18 10.98 20.16
C GLU A 306 16.08 10.06 21.37
N GLU A 307 16.47 10.62 22.53
CA GLU A 307 16.34 9.96 23.81
C GLU A 307 14.85 9.64 24.13
N ASN A 308 14.55 8.36 24.31
CA ASN A 308 13.41 7.75 24.99
C ASN A 308 12.14 8.59 25.19
N GLU A 309 11.19 8.56 24.27
CA GLU A 309 9.78 8.65 24.64
C GLU A 309 9.21 7.24 24.84
N SER A 310 8.87 6.93 26.07
CA SER A 310 8.25 5.67 26.48
C SER A 310 6.88 5.52 25.83
N HIS A 311 6.76 4.64 24.84
CA HIS A 311 5.45 4.20 24.36
C HIS A 311 4.78 3.37 25.48
N ALA A 312 3.61 3.81 25.95
CA ALA A 312 2.78 3.01 26.83
C ALA A 312 2.39 1.70 26.13
N GLU A 313 2.52 0.55 26.81
CA GLU A 313 2.09 -0.74 26.29
C GLU A 313 0.62 -0.65 25.83
N GLU A 314 0.37 -0.88 24.54
CA GLU A 314 -0.99 -0.92 24.00
C GLU A 314 -1.67 -2.22 24.46
N LYS A 315 -2.92 -2.10 24.95
CA LYS A 315 -3.72 -3.27 25.31
C LYS A 315 -4.04 -4.08 24.05
N PRO A 316 -3.99 -5.43 24.11
CA PRO A 316 -4.40 -6.26 22.99
C PRO A 316 -5.87 -6.01 22.62
N PHE A 317 -6.19 -6.16 21.33
CA PHE A 317 -7.57 -5.98 20.87
C PHE A 317 -8.49 -6.97 21.56
N SER A 318 -9.59 -6.44 22.06
CA SER A 318 -10.70 -7.26 22.52
C SER A 318 -12.03 -6.51 22.39
N VAL A 319 -13.08 -7.25 22.16
CA VAL A 319 -14.43 -6.71 22.11
C VAL A 319 -15.38 -7.56 22.94
N GLN A 320 -16.18 -6.90 23.78
CA GLN A 320 -17.24 -7.51 24.55
C GLN A 320 -18.57 -6.87 24.16
N MET A 321 -19.60 -7.68 23.99
CA MET A 321 -20.94 -7.23 23.64
C MET A 321 -21.97 -7.86 24.57
N THR A 322 -22.91 -7.07 25.04
CA THR A 322 -24.04 -7.51 25.86
C THR A 322 -25.29 -6.77 25.44
N VAL A 323 -26.44 -7.47 25.43
CA VAL A 323 -27.74 -6.86 25.19
C VAL A 323 -28.47 -6.76 26.52
N SER A 324 -28.92 -5.54 26.87
CA SER A 324 -29.73 -5.27 28.04
C SER A 324 -31.04 -4.57 27.63
N GLY A 325 -32.17 -5.27 27.78
CA GLY A 325 -33.42 -4.83 27.17
C GLY A 325 -33.30 -4.83 25.64
N HIS A 326 -33.39 -3.62 25.02
CA HIS A 326 -33.21 -3.44 23.57
C HIS A 326 -31.96 -2.61 23.23
N THR A 327 -31.04 -2.50 24.17
CA THR A 327 -29.79 -1.76 23.97
C THR A 327 -28.60 -2.73 23.87
N LEU A 328 -27.83 -2.64 22.80
CA LEU A 328 -26.54 -3.30 22.65
C LEU A 328 -25.47 -2.41 23.29
N HIS A 329 -24.78 -2.94 24.27
CA HIS A 329 -23.57 -2.33 24.85
C HIS A 329 -22.36 -3.07 24.32
N ALA A 330 -21.48 -2.37 23.64
CA ALA A 330 -20.21 -2.88 23.12
C ALA A 330 -19.05 -2.14 23.80
N CYS A 331 -18.05 -2.87 24.27
CA CYS A 331 -16.79 -2.30 24.78
C CYS A 331 -15.67 -2.76 23.84
N VAL A 332 -14.94 -1.80 23.26
CA VAL A 332 -13.84 -2.05 22.33
C VAL A 332 -12.54 -1.57 22.97
N ILE A 333 -11.57 -2.48 23.08
CA ILE A 333 -10.26 -2.23 23.69
C ILE A 333 -9.17 -2.46 22.63
N GLY A 334 -8.08 -1.69 22.71
CA GLY A 334 -6.91 -1.83 21.84
C GLY A 334 -7.09 -1.18 20.47
N ARG A 335 -6.54 -1.80 19.42
CA ARG A 335 -6.54 -1.25 18.06
C ARG A 335 -7.62 -1.90 17.20
N MET A 336 -8.46 -1.07 16.58
CA MET A 336 -9.47 -1.53 15.62
C MET A 336 -9.01 -1.24 14.18
N ASP A 337 -8.18 -2.13 13.65
CA ASP A 337 -7.55 -2.05 12.34
C ASP A 337 -8.15 -3.05 11.32
N THR A 338 -7.48 -3.23 10.19
CA THR A 338 -7.94 -4.10 9.10
C THR A 338 -7.99 -5.58 9.50
N LEU A 339 -7.18 -6.00 10.48
CA LEU A 339 -7.15 -7.38 10.98
C LEU A 339 -8.20 -7.63 12.06
N THR A 340 -8.47 -6.64 12.91
CA THR A 340 -9.33 -6.75 14.08
C THR A 340 -10.78 -6.30 13.84
N ALA A 341 -11.01 -5.35 12.94
CA ALA A 341 -12.36 -4.90 12.58
C ALA A 341 -13.33 -6.03 12.14
N PRO A 342 -12.88 -7.07 11.40
CA PRO A 342 -13.74 -8.23 11.09
C PRO A 342 -14.24 -8.99 12.32
N GLU A 343 -13.47 -9.00 13.42
CA GLU A 343 -13.90 -9.65 14.67
C GLU A 343 -15.06 -8.90 15.32
N LEU A 344 -14.98 -7.54 15.38
CA LEU A 344 -16.08 -6.70 15.85
C LEU A 344 -17.35 -6.96 15.01
N LEU A 345 -17.22 -6.97 13.69
CA LEU A 345 -18.35 -7.20 12.78
C LEU A 345 -18.96 -8.58 12.99
N LYS A 346 -18.13 -9.62 13.12
CA LYS A 346 -18.59 -10.99 13.37
C LYS A 346 -19.40 -11.07 14.67
N LYS A 347 -18.88 -10.54 15.76
CA LYS A 347 -19.58 -10.52 17.06
C LYS A 347 -20.91 -9.73 16.98
N PHE A 348 -20.92 -8.61 16.25
CA PHE A 348 -22.15 -7.87 16.02
C PHE A 348 -23.19 -8.69 15.25
N GLN A 349 -22.79 -9.44 14.23
CA GLN A 349 -23.69 -10.30 13.44
C GLN A 349 -24.21 -11.52 14.20
N GLU A 350 -23.57 -11.93 15.29
CA GLU A 350 -24.00 -13.00 16.18
C GLU A 350 -25.13 -12.56 17.13
N ILE A 351 -25.42 -11.25 17.24
CA ILE A 351 -26.52 -10.72 18.04
C ILE A 351 -27.85 -10.99 17.33
N THR A 352 -28.67 -11.83 17.96
CA THR A 352 -29.99 -12.22 17.43
C THR A 352 -31.16 -11.51 18.11
N ASP A 353 -30.91 -10.89 19.27
CA ASP A 353 -31.90 -10.15 20.01
C ASP A 353 -32.30 -8.85 19.31
N PRO A 354 -33.56 -8.39 19.43
CA PRO A 354 -33.96 -7.09 18.89
C PRO A 354 -33.18 -5.96 19.54
N VAL A 355 -32.53 -5.12 18.72
CA VAL A 355 -31.73 -3.98 19.18
C VAL A 355 -32.26 -2.68 18.58
N ASP A 356 -32.66 -1.76 19.47
CA ASP A 356 -33.15 -0.42 19.11
C ASP A 356 -32.14 0.69 19.38
N ALA A 357 -31.13 0.42 20.22
CA ALA A 357 -30.05 1.33 20.55
C ALA A 357 -28.71 0.61 20.62
N ILE A 358 -27.65 1.31 20.28
CA ILE A 358 -26.27 0.81 20.35
C ILE A 358 -25.41 1.84 21.07
N GLU A 359 -24.76 1.42 22.15
CA GLU A 359 -23.77 2.20 22.88
C GLU A 359 -22.42 1.48 22.77
N VAL A 360 -21.42 2.18 22.24
CA VAL A 360 -20.07 1.64 22.08
C VAL A 360 -19.12 2.43 22.98
N ASP A 361 -18.58 1.77 23.98
CA ASP A 361 -17.52 2.32 24.83
C ASP A 361 -16.16 2.08 24.14
N VAL A 362 -15.49 3.18 23.83
CA VAL A 362 -14.17 3.20 23.17
C VAL A 362 -13.10 3.84 24.05
N SER A 363 -13.33 3.90 25.37
CA SER A 363 -12.42 4.53 26.34
C SER A 363 -11.02 3.90 26.36
N ASP A 364 -10.92 2.63 26.03
CA ASP A 364 -9.67 1.88 25.92
C ASP A 364 -9.28 1.57 24.46
N MET A 365 -9.95 2.17 23.48
CA MET A 365 -9.57 2.06 22.07
C MET A 365 -8.44 3.03 21.76
N ALA A 366 -7.29 2.49 21.33
CA ALA A 366 -6.09 3.27 21.05
C ALA A 366 -6.08 3.82 19.61
N TYR A 367 -6.74 3.14 18.66
CA TYR A 367 -6.72 3.49 17.23
C TYR A 367 -7.92 2.89 16.49
N VAL A 368 -8.37 3.59 15.44
CA VAL A 368 -9.39 3.07 14.51
C VAL A 368 -9.00 3.35 13.07
N SER A 369 -8.95 2.30 12.23
CA SER A 369 -8.70 2.42 10.79
C SER A 369 -9.99 2.67 10.01
N SER A 370 -9.87 2.95 8.70
CA SER A 370 -11.01 3.03 7.77
C SER A 370 -11.87 1.76 7.78
N ALA A 371 -11.26 0.59 7.99
CA ALA A 371 -11.98 -0.68 8.13
C ALA A 371 -12.81 -0.70 9.41
N GLY A 372 -12.24 -0.25 10.53
CA GLY A 372 -12.95 -0.10 11.80
C GLY A 372 -14.10 0.89 11.72
N LEU A 373 -13.88 2.06 11.12
CA LEU A 373 -14.94 3.07 10.90
C LEU A 373 -16.10 2.51 10.07
N ARG A 374 -15.79 1.69 9.05
CA ARG A 374 -16.82 1.02 8.24
C ARG A 374 -17.67 0.07 9.07
N VAL A 375 -17.10 -0.66 10.02
CA VAL A 375 -17.86 -1.53 10.93
C VAL A 375 -18.76 -0.71 11.84
N LEU A 376 -18.25 0.37 12.45
CA LEU A 376 -19.09 1.28 13.26
C LEU A 376 -20.23 1.86 12.42
N LEU A 377 -20.00 2.21 11.16
CA LEU A 377 -21.03 2.70 10.25
C LEU A 377 -22.07 1.62 9.92
N ILE A 378 -21.67 0.36 9.79
CA ILE A 378 -22.61 -0.77 9.61
C ILE A 378 -23.51 -0.90 10.83
N MET A 379 -22.94 -0.85 12.05
CA MET A 379 -23.71 -0.89 13.29
C MET A 379 -24.66 0.31 13.38
N TYR A 380 -24.19 1.52 13.08
CA TYR A 380 -25.03 2.72 13.02
C TYR A 380 -26.20 2.57 12.03
N LYS A 381 -25.91 2.07 10.82
CA LYS A 381 -26.93 1.90 9.77
C LYS A 381 -27.94 0.81 10.07
N SER A 382 -27.65 -0.13 10.96
CA SER A 382 -28.58 -1.18 11.33
C SER A 382 -29.77 -0.67 12.18
N LEU A 383 -29.60 0.49 12.85
CA LEU A 383 -30.68 1.08 13.62
C LEU A 383 -31.71 1.80 12.75
N SER A 384 -33.00 1.72 13.12
CA SER A 384 -34.09 2.48 12.51
C SER A 384 -34.00 3.97 12.89
N ASP A 385 -33.69 4.25 14.16
CA ASP A 385 -33.42 5.59 14.68
C ASP A 385 -31.92 5.78 14.90
N LYS A 386 -31.30 6.58 14.05
CA LYS A 386 -29.83 6.84 14.06
C LYS A 386 -29.38 7.62 15.31
N GLY A 387 -30.25 8.41 15.93
CA GLY A 387 -29.96 9.12 17.16
C GLY A 387 -29.79 8.23 18.38
N ARG A 388 -30.05 6.92 18.27
CA ARG A 388 -29.84 5.91 19.32
C ARG A 388 -28.49 5.17 19.20
N PHE A 389 -27.59 5.59 18.31
CA PHE A 389 -26.21 5.16 18.27
C PHE A 389 -25.33 6.17 19.03
N LYS A 390 -24.48 5.69 19.93
CA LYS A 390 -23.63 6.55 20.75
C LYS A 390 -22.24 5.94 20.94
N LEU A 391 -21.20 6.72 20.67
CA LEU A 391 -19.84 6.45 21.14
C LEU A 391 -19.62 7.14 22.50
N SER A 392 -18.95 6.44 23.40
CA SER A 392 -18.55 6.99 24.72
C SER A 392 -17.06 6.73 24.97
N GLY A 393 -16.41 7.61 25.73
CA GLY A 393 -15.02 7.46 26.10
C GLY A 393 -14.03 7.69 24.93
N VAL A 394 -14.44 8.48 23.94
CA VAL A 394 -13.59 8.76 22.76
C VAL A 394 -12.32 9.49 23.21
N ARG A 395 -11.15 8.87 22.99
CA ARG A 395 -9.84 9.48 23.26
C ARG A 395 -9.51 10.51 22.21
N LYS A 396 -8.59 11.42 22.54
CA LYS A 396 -8.19 12.52 21.64
C LYS A 396 -7.69 12.00 20.28
N GLU A 397 -6.89 10.95 20.28
CA GLU A 397 -6.32 10.34 19.07
C GLU A 397 -7.42 9.76 18.17
N VAL A 398 -8.42 9.11 18.74
CA VAL A 398 -9.58 8.56 18.02
C VAL A 398 -10.50 9.69 17.55
N GLN A 399 -10.68 10.73 18.35
CA GLN A 399 -11.47 11.91 18.00
C GLN A 399 -10.89 12.63 16.78
N GLU A 400 -9.57 12.85 16.73
CA GLU A 400 -8.88 13.44 15.59
C GLU A 400 -9.10 12.62 14.29
N ILE A 401 -9.14 11.29 14.40
CA ILE A 401 -9.46 10.42 13.26
C ILE A 401 -10.92 10.60 12.82
N LEU A 402 -11.87 10.61 13.73
CA LEU A 402 -13.29 10.81 13.44
C LEU A 402 -13.54 12.16 12.75
N GLU A 403 -12.95 13.25 13.27
CA GLU A 403 -13.06 14.60 12.72
C GLU A 403 -12.44 14.70 11.32
N THR A 404 -11.21 14.17 11.15
CA THR A 404 -10.52 14.21 9.86
C THR A 404 -11.23 13.42 8.76
N THR A 405 -11.91 12.34 9.14
CA THR A 405 -12.65 11.47 8.21
C THR A 405 -14.12 11.86 8.05
N GLY A 406 -14.62 12.85 8.83
CA GLY A 406 -16.01 13.30 8.82
C GLY A 406 -17.00 12.30 9.46
N PHE A 407 -16.49 11.32 10.21
CA PHE A 407 -17.33 10.34 10.91
C PHE A 407 -17.87 10.85 12.26
N ASP A 408 -17.30 11.94 12.80
CA ASP A 408 -17.83 12.66 13.95
C ASP A 408 -19.32 13.00 13.80
N GLN A 409 -19.73 13.39 12.58
CA GLN A 409 -21.13 13.73 12.25
C GLN A 409 -22.13 12.56 12.42
N PHE A 410 -21.65 11.32 12.48
CA PHE A 410 -22.50 10.14 12.64
C PHE A 410 -22.53 9.59 14.05
N PHE A 411 -21.47 9.83 14.83
CA PHE A 411 -21.26 9.10 16.07
C PHE A 411 -21.18 9.99 17.33
N MET A 412 -21.08 11.31 17.14
CA MET A 412 -20.92 12.27 18.24
C MET A 412 -22.07 13.26 18.32
#